data_b9fb4ab5000e2e79ed1a775386738844
#
_entry.id   b9fb4ab5000e2e79ed1a775386738844
#
_cell.length_a   1.000
_cell.length_b   1.000
_cell.length_c   1.000
_cell.angle_alpha   90.00
_cell.angle_beta   90.00
_cell.angle_gamma   90.00
#
_symmetry.space_group_name_H-M   'P 1'
#
loop_
_entity.id
_entity.type
_entity.pdbx_description
1 polymer ?
#
loop_
_entity_poly.entity_id
_entity_poly.type
_entity_poly.pdbx_seq_one_letter_code
_entity_poly.pdbx_strand_id
1 'polypeptide(L)'
;MVARNKSGNVEPLARVQTKRLALNATAIESARHSLDQGALTPHYGPWRQDVIQLLNDSLATELVCVLRYKRHHFTAAGLASPKIAEEFLVHANAEAAHADRLAQRIVQLGGEPDFSPDTLTRRSHAAYDESQELKAMLKANLVAERVAIEAYSQMIALIGDKDSTTRRLLEDILADEQEHAEELKDWLAD
;
A
#
# COMPACT_ATOMS: atom_id res chain seq x y z
N MET A 1 45.15 -2.44 4.06
CA MET A 1 45.98 -3.34 4.88
C MET A 1 46.15 -4.64 4.12
N VAL A 2 47.33 -4.92 3.59
CA VAL A 2 47.62 -6.15 2.81
C VAL A 2 48.19 -7.16 3.80
N ALA A 3 47.50 -8.31 3.96
CA ALA A 3 48.01 -9.40 4.78
C ALA A 3 49.12 -10.14 4.03
N ARG A 4 50.34 -10.16 4.52
CA ARG A 4 51.43 -10.98 3.97
C ARG A 4 51.46 -12.34 4.68
N ASN A 5 51.42 -13.38 3.92
CA ASN A 5 51.68 -14.74 4.40
C ASN A 5 53.19 -14.99 4.55
N LYS A 6 53.59 -15.88 5.47
CA LYS A 6 55.00 -16.17 5.86
C LYS A 6 55.87 -16.76 4.73
N SER A 7 55.38 -16.99 3.55
CA SER A 7 56.10 -17.52 2.39
C SER A 7 56.34 -16.53 1.25
N GLY A 8 55.97 -15.27 1.41
CA GLY A 8 56.30 -14.23 0.43
C GLY A 8 55.56 -14.31 -0.93
N ASN A 9 54.66 -15.26 -1.11
CA ASN A 9 53.86 -15.35 -2.33
C ASN A 9 52.64 -14.45 -2.20
N VAL A 10 52.49 -13.53 -3.16
CA VAL A 10 51.30 -12.69 -3.33
C VAL A 10 50.27 -13.52 -4.08
N GLU A 11 49.25 -14.00 -3.35
CA GLU A 11 48.08 -14.57 -4.04
C GLU A 11 47.40 -13.49 -4.89
N PRO A 12 47.08 -13.77 -6.17
CA PRO A 12 46.34 -12.83 -6.99
C PRO A 12 44.94 -12.67 -6.39
N LEU A 13 44.57 -11.41 -6.09
CA LEU A 13 43.18 -11.05 -5.71
C LEU A 13 42.20 -11.73 -6.68
N ALA A 14 41.36 -12.59 -6.13
CA ALA A 14 40.30 -13.22 -6.91
C ALA A 14 39.54 -12.14 -7.68
N ARG A 15 39.59 -12.18 -9.01
CA ARG A 15 38.80 -11.31 -9.89
C ARG A 15 37.33 -11.49 -9.50
N VAL A 16 36.74 -10.48 -8.89
CA VAL A 16 35.28 -10.39 -8.74
C VAL A 16 34.72 -10.43 -10.16
N GLN A 17 34.19 -11.59 -10.56
CA GLN A 17 33.45 -11.71 -11.80
C GLN A 17 32.18 -10.90 -11.62
N THR A 18 32.16 -9.68 -12.15
CA THR A 18 30.94 -8.90 -12.29
C THR A 18 30.02 -9.67 -13.24
N LYS A 19 29.00 -10.30 -12.64
CA LYS A 19 27.98 -11.03 -13.41
C LYS A 19 27.33 -10.02 -14.37
N ARG A 20 27.51 -10.21 -15.68
CA ARG A 20 26.88 -9.32 -16.69
C ARG A 20 25.37 -9.40 -16.54
N LEU A 21 24.71 -8.25 -16.58
CA LEU A 21 23.25 -8.19 -16.62
C LEU A 21 22.78 -8.79 -17.95
N ALA A 22 21.89 -9.77 -17.87
CA ALA A 22 21.29 -10.40 -19.04
C ALA A 22 19.86 -10.85 -18.72
N LEU A 23 18.98 -10.72 -19.68
CA LEU A 23 17.60 -11.20 -19.60
C LEU A 23 17.58 -12.73 -19.77
N ASN A 24 16.56 -13.38 -19.14
CA ASN A 24 16.31 -14.80 -19.30
C ASN A 24 15.47 -15.04 -20.58
N ALA A 25 16.14 -15.42 -21.67
CA ALA A 25 15.50 -15.64 -22.97
C ALA A 25 14.43 -16.75 -22.92
N THR A 26 14.62 -17.80 -22.13
CA THR A 26 13.66 -18.91 -21.98
C THR A 26 12.38 -18.42 -21.32
N ALA A 27 12.47 -17.58 -20.27
CA ALA A 27 11.31 -17.01 -19.62
C ALA A 27 10.54 -16.05 -20.53
N ILE A 28 11.25 -15.26 -21.36
CA ILE A 28 10.64 -14.39 -22.36
C ILE A 28 9.90 -15.21 -23.41
N GLU A 29 10.48 -16.30 -23.90
CA GLU A 29 9.82 -17.17 -24.87
C GLU A 29 8.59 -17.86 -24.27
N SER A 30 8.67 -18.36 -23.02
CA SER A 30 7.51 -18.92 -22.30
C SER A 30 6.35 -17.95 -22.16
N ALA A 31 6.61 -16.65 -21.97
CA ALA A 31 5.56 -15.65 -21.85
C ALA A 31 4.70 -15.50 -23.11
N ARG A 32 5.18 -15.93 -24.30
CA ARG A 32 4.43 -15.92 -25.56
C ARG A 32 3.25 -16.90 -25.58
N HIS A 33 3.28 -17.90 -24.72
CA HIS A 33 2.34 -19.02 -24.74
C HIS A 33 1.29 -18.96 -23.63
N SER A 34 1.34 -17.93 -22.75
CA SER A 34 0.45 -17.80 -21.59
C SER A 34 -0.50 -16.61 -21.72
N LEU A 35 -1.17 -16.48 -22.87
CA LEU A 35 -2.02 -15.33 -23.21
C LEU A 35 -3.24 -15.18 -22.30
N ASP A 36 -3.75 -16.29 -21.77
CA ASP A 36 -4.88 -16.37 -20.83
C ASP A 36 -4.57 -15.79 -19.46
N GLN A 37 -3.28 -15.66 -19.11
CA GLN A 37 -2.83 -15.12 -17.82
C GLN A 37 -2.73 -13.59 -17.78
N GLY A 38 -2.97 -12.91 -18.90
CA GLY A 38 -3.00 -11.45 -18.98
C GLY A 38 -1.71 -10.79 -18.49
N ALA A 39 -1.81 -10.06 -17.38
CA ALA A 39 -0.67 -9.33 -16.80
C ALA A 39 0.34 -10.24 -16.06
N LEU A 40 -0.01 -11.49 -15.78
CA LEU A 40 0.86 -12.44 -15.11
C LEU A 40 1.79 -13.12 -16.11
N THR A 41 3.05 -13.25 -15.73
CA THR A 41 4.05 -13.97 -16.51
C THR A 41 4.70 -15.05 -15.65
N PRO A 42 5.45 -16.01 -16.24
CA PRO A 42 6.16 -17.05 -15.47
C PRO A 42 7.15 -16.50 -14.42
N HIS A 43 7.48 -15.22 -14.50
CA HIS A 43 8.34 -14.57 -13.52
C HIS A 43 7.63 -14.33 -12.19
N TYR A 44 6.28 -14.25 -12.20
CA TYR A 44 5.53 -14.01 -10.97
C TYR A 44 5.59 -15.24 -10.04
N GLY A 45 6.10 -15.04 -8.83
CA GLY A 45 6.41 -16.13 -7.91
C GLY A 45 5.23 -16.66 -7.09
N PRO A 46 5.51 -17.59 -6.16
CA PRO A 46 4.47 -18.29 -5.38
C PRO A 46 3.74 -17.39 -4.37
N TRP A 47 4.27 -16.20 -4.07
CA TRP A 47 3.70 -15.22 -3.13
C TRP A 47 2.45 -14.49 -3.64
N ARG A 48 1.96 -14.81 -4.84
CA ARG A 48 0.82 -14.14 -5.46
C ARG A 48 -0.42 -14.10 -4.57
N GLN A 49 -0.75 -15.22 -3.93
CA GLN A 49 -1.92 -15.30 -3.06
C GLN A 49 -1.76 -14.44 -1.80
N ASP A 50 -0.56 -14.37 -1.24
CA ASP A 50 -0.28 -13.52 -0.09
C ASP A 50 -0.45 -12.03 -0.47
N VAL A 51 0.03 -11.62 -1.65
CA VAL A 51 -0.15 -10.26 -2.16
C VAL A 51 -1.64 -9.94 -2.38
N ILE A 52 -2.41 -10.84 -2.99
CA ILE A 52 -3.86 -10.67 -3.16
C ILE A 52 -4.56 -10.50 -1.80
N GLN A 53 -4.18 -11.29 -0.79
CA GLN A 53 -4.77 -11.18 0.55
C GLN A 53 -4.44 -9.82 1.19
N LEU A 54 -3.17 -9.40 1.16
CA LEU A 54 -2.74 -8.08 1.67
C LEU A 54 -3.50 -6.94 1.00
N LEU A 55 -3.66 -6.99 -0.32
CA LEU A 55 -4.41 -5.99 -1.07
C LEU A 55 -5.91 -5.99 -0.70
N ASN A 56 -6.52 -7.15 -0.44
CA ASN A 56 -7.92 -7.25 0.00
C ASN A 56 -8.12 -6.70 1.41
N ASP A 57 -7.15 -6.86 2.32
CA ASP A 57 -7.21 -6.28 3.66
C ASP A 57 -7.04 -4.76 3.61
N SER A 58 -6.17 -4.26 2.72
CA SER A 58 -6.06 -2.83 2.44
C SER A 58 -7.33 -2.28 1.80
N LEU A 59 -7.90 -2.95 0.80
CA LEU A 59 -9.20 -2.59 0.19
C LEU A 59 -10.29 -2.43 1.27
N ALA A 60 -10.34 -3.34 2.24
CA ALA A 60 -11.29 -3.22 3.35
C ALA A 60 -10.99 -2.01 4.23
N THR A 61 -9.72 -1.67 4.43
CA THR A 61 -9.30 -0.49 5.20
C THR A 61 -9.74 0.79 4.52
N GLU A 62 -9.48 0.96 3.22
CA GLU A 62 -9.93 2.12 2.44
C GLU A 62 -11.45 2.28 2.51
N LEU A 63 -12.21 1.19 2.31
CA LEU A 63 -13.67 1.25 2.35
C LEU A 63 -14.21 1.63 3.72
N VAL A 64 -13.60 1.18 4.82
CA VAL A 64 -13.94 1.61 6.18
C VAL A 64 -13.61 3.10 6.38
N CYS A 65 -12.48 3.57 5.86
CA CYS A 65 -12.09 4.98 5.87
C CYS A 65 -13.09 5.84 5.07
N VAL A 66 -13.49 5.43 3.87
CA VAL A 66 -14.54 6.12 3.09
C VAL A 66 -15.81 6.30 3.92
N LEU A 67 -16.30 5.22 4.55
CA LEU A 67 -17.53 5.27 5.33
C LEU A 67 -17.40 6.17 6.56
N ARG A 68 -16.26 6.13 7.26
CA ARG A 68 -15.97 6.97 8.42
C ARG A 68 -15.87 8.43 8.03
N TYR A 69 -15.09 8.78 7.00
CA TYR A 69 -14.94 10.15 6.53
C TYR A 69 -16.26 10.74 6.03
N LYS A 70 -17.06 9.98 5.27
CA LYS A 70 -18.40 10.43 4.85
C LYS A 70 -19.32 10.67 6.03
N ARG A 71 -19.33 9.79 7.03
CA ARG A 71 -20.10 10.03 8.25
C ARG A 71 -19.65 11.32 8.94
N HIS A 72 -18.35 11.51 9.14
CA HIS A 72 -17.80 12.71 9.78
C HIS A 72 -18.12 13.96 8.97
N HIS A 73 -18.01 13.93 7.65
CA HIS A 73 -18.41 15.02 6.77
C HIS A 73 -19.87 15.48 7.03
N PHE A 74 -20.82 14.55 7.05
CA PHE A 74 -22.24 14.88 7.22
C PHE A 74 -22.64 15.23 8.66
N THR A 75 -21.87 14.83 9.65
CA THR A 75 -22.20 15.01 11.07
C THR A 75 -21.35 16.06 11.79
N ALA A 76 -20.31 16.59 11.12
CA ALA A 76 -19.48 17.67 11.68
C ALA A 76 -20.31 18.91 12.00
N ALA A 77 -20.15 19.46 13.21
CA ALA A 77 -20.88 20.63 13.69
C ALA A 77 -19.95 21.58 14.45
N GLY A 78 -20.29 22.87 14.48
CA GLY A 78 -19.52 23.92 15.15
C GLY A 78 -18.97 24.98 14.20
N LEU A 79 -18.32 26.01 14.74
CA LEU A 79 -17.88 27.17 13.95
C LEU A 79 -16.82 26.83 12.88
N ALA A 80 -15.92 25.90 13.17
CA ALA A 80 -14.87 25.47 12.23
C ALA A 80 -15.35 24.33 11.31
N SER A 81 -16.53 23.75 11.55
CA SER A 81 -16.99 22.55 10.86
C SER A 81 -17.08 22.66 9.33
N PRO A 82 -17.46 23.79 8.70
CA PRO A 82 -17.61 23.81 7.24
C PRO A 82 -16.34 23.45 6.48
N LYS A 83 -15.18 23.97 6.91
CA LYS A 83 -13.89 23.67 6.26
C LYS A 83 -13.44 22.24 6.55
N ILE A 84 -13.52 21.81 7.80
CA ILE A 84 -13.10 20.47 8.21
C ILE A 84 -14.01 19.40 7.60
N ALA A 85 -15.32 19.68 7.48
CA ALA A 85 -16.25 18.79 6.80
C ALA A 85 -15.93 18.65 5.30
N GLU A 86 -15.54 19.75 4.63
CA GLU A 86 -15.09 19.71 3.25
C GLU A 86 -13.84 18.85 3.10
N GLU A 87 -12.87 18.99 3.99
CA GLU A 87 -11.65 18.17 4.05
C GLU A 87 -11.97 16.69 4.21
N PHE A 88 -12.87 16.34 5.15
CA PHE A 88 -13.33 14.95 5.31
C PHE A 88 -13.94 14.38 4.02
N LEU A 89 -14.62 15.21 3.20
CA LEU A 89 -15.13 14.75 1.92
C LEU A 89 -14.03 14.56 0.88
N VAL A 90 -13.03 15.44 0.86
CA VAL A 90 -11.85 15.31 -0.01
C VAL A 90 -11.15 13.98 0.29
N HIS A 91 -10.83 13.70 1.56
CA HIS A 91 -10.21 12.44 1.97
C HIS A 91 -11.11 11.25 1.63
N ALA A 92 -12.42 11.30 1.91
CA ALA A 92 -13.33 10.21 1.55
C ALA A 92 -13.29 9.84 0.05
N ASN A 93 -13.10 10.83 -0.82
CA ASN A 93 -13.01 10.61 -2.26
C ASN A 93 -11.63 10.05 -2.65
N ALA A 94 -10.55 10.46 -1.98
CA ALA A 94 -9.22 9.90 -2.16
C ALA A 94 -9.19 8.42 -1.77
N GLU A 95 -9.72 8.07 -0.58
CA GLU A 95 -9.83 6.67 -0.13
C GLU A 95 -10.64 5.80 -1.09
N ALA A 96 -11.72 6.34 -1.67
CA ALA A 96 -12.49 5.62 -2.68
C ALA A 96 -11.66 5.35 -3.94
N ALA A 97 -10.81 6.30 -4.36
CA ALA A 97 -9.90 6.11 -5.49
C ALA A 97 -8.78 5.09 -5.16
N HIS A 98 -8.26 5.10 -3.93
CA HIS A 98 -7.33 4.07 -3.45
C HIS A 98 -7.96 2.67 -3.51
N ALA A 99 -9.18 2.51 -3.00
CA ALA A 99 -9.95 1.27 -3.06
C ALA A 99 -10.09 0.74 -4.50
N ASP A 100 -10.42 1.60 -5.46
CA ASP A 100 -10.56 1.24 -6.87
C ASP A 100 -9.23 0.78 -7.48
N ARG A 101 -8.12 1.46 -7.17
CA ARG A 101 -6.77 1.09 -7.62
C ARG A 101 -6.32 -0.27 -7.06
N LEU A 102 -6.60 -0.53 -5.79
CA LEU A 102 -6.33 -1.81 -5.13
C LEU A 102 -7.14 -2.93 -5.77
N ALA A 103 -8.46 -2.72 -5.96
CA ALA A 103 -9.35 -3.69 -6.59
C ALA A 103 -8.90 -4.04 -8.02
N GLN A 104 -8.52 -3.04 -8.80
CA GLN A 104 -7.98 -3.25 -10.14
C GLN A 104 -6.70 -4.10 -10.11
N ARG A 105 -5.81 -3.85 -9.14
CA ARG A 105 -4.58 -4.63 -9.00
C ARG A 105 -4.85 -6.08 -8.61
N ILE A 106 -5.81 -6.32 -7.71
CA ILE A 106 -6.26 -7.68 -7.32
C ILE A 106 -6.70 -8.46 -8.56
N VAL A 107 -7.53 -7.85 -9.41
CA VAL A 107 -8.01 -8.49 -10.67
C VAL A 107 -6.84 -8.78 -11.61
N GLN A 108 -5.89 -7.85 -11.78
CA GLN A 108 -4.69 -8.08 -12.60
C GLN A 108 -3.83 -9.25 -12.09
N LEU A 109 -3.85 -9.50 -10.79
CA LEU A 109 -3.18 -10.64 -10.17
C LEU A 109 -4.00 -11.94 -10.24
N GLY A 110 -5.15 -11.92 -10.91
CA GLY A 110 -6.06 -13.08 -11.03
C GLY A 110 -6.80 -13.40 -9.73
N GLY A 111 -6.93 -12.43 -8.83
CA GLY A 111 -7.74 -12.50 -7.61
C GLY A 111 -9.12 -11.91 -7.80
N GLU A 112 -9.94 -12.04 -6.76
CA GLU A 112 -11.27 -11.42 -6.66
C GLU A 112 -11.21 -10.34 -5.56
N PRO A 113 -11.58 -9.07 -5.89
CA PRO A 113 -11.66 -8.02 -4.89
C PRO A 113 -12.87 -8.24 -3.98
N ASP A 114 -12.63 -8.32 -2.67
CA ASP A 114 -13.68 -8.58 -1.68
C ASP A 114 -14.32 -7.29 -1.18
N PHE A 115 -15.46 -6.93 -1.76
CA PHE A 115 -16.31 -5.81 -1.36
C PHE A 115 -17.43 -6.20 -0.37
N SER A 116 -17.41 -7.42 0.21
CA SER A 116 -18.45 -7.86 1.11
C SER A 116 -18.57 -6.96 2.35
N PRO A 117 -19.72 -6.29 2.56
CA PRO A 117 -19.91 -5.41 3.71
C PRO A 117 -19.86 -6.17 5.04
N ASP A 118 -20.20 -7.45 5.05
CA ASP A 118 -20.24 -8.27 6.28
C ASP A 118 -18.84 -8.55 6.84
N THR A 119 -17.80 -8.37 6.06
CA THR A 119 -16.42 -8.69 6.45
C THR A 119 -15.51 -7.47 6.54
N LEU A 120 -15.96 -6.29 6.09
CA LEU A 120 -15.12 -5.08 6.01
C LEU A 120 -14.41 -4.75 7.31
N THR A 121 -15.15 -4.58 8.40
CA THR A 121 -14.58 -4.18 9.70
C THR A 121 -13.64 -5.23 10.30
N ARG A 122 -13.81 -6.49 9.96
CA ARG A 122 -12.93 -7.58 10.42
C ARG A 122 -11.60 -7.62 9.67
N ARG A 123 -11.62 -7.27 8.38
CA ARG A 123 -10.42 -7.28 7.52
C ARG A 123 -9.67 -5.96 7.56
N SER A 124 -10.36 -4.87 7.86
CA SER A 124 -9.77 -3.53 7.95
C SER A 124 -8.75 -3.43 9.07
N HIS A 125 -7.62 -2.78 8.81
CA HIS A 125 -6.65 -2.40 9.82
C HIS A 125 -7.11 -1.20 10.64
N ALA A 126 -7.93 -0.31 10.07
CA ALA A 126 -8.48 0.86 10.72
C ALA A 126 -9.89 0.60 11.26
N ALA A 127 -10.20 1.18 12.43
CA ALA A 127 -11.52 1.07 13.03
C ALA A 127 -12.51 2.06 12.40
N TYR A 128 -13.79 1.65 12.32
CA TYR A 128 -14.88 2.59 12.11
C TYR A 128 -15.09 3.43 13.37
N ASP A 129 -15.39 4.73 13.22
CA ASP A 129 -15.54 5.66 14.32
C ASP A 129 -16.87 6.43 14.22
N GLU A 130 -17.56 6.61 15.36
CA GLU A 130 -18.82 7.29 15.48
C GLU A 130 -18.75 8.55 16.37
N SER A 131 -17.55 9.12 16.54
CA SER A 131 -17.36 10.36 17.28
C SER A 131 -18.27 11.47 16.77
N GLN A 132 -18.74 12.33 17.68
CA GLN A 132 -19.61 13.46 17.37
C GLN A 132 -18.88 14.80 17.55
N GLU A 133 -17.90 14.84 18.43
CA GLU A 133 -17.06 16.01 18.67
C GLU A 133 -16.05 16.18 17.53
N LEU A 134 -15.97 17.38 16.95
CA LEU A 134 -15.12 17.67 15.81
C LEU A 134 -13.65 17.30 16.04
N LYS A 135 -13.13 17.64 17.23
CA LYS A 135 -11.74 17.29 17.61
C LYS A 135 -11.55 15.79 17.79
N ALA A 136 -12.56 15.06 18.20
CA ALA A 136 -12.53 13.60 18.30
C ALA A 136 -12.57 12.96 16.90
N MET A 137 -13.37 13.49 15.96
CA MET A 137 -13.39 13.06 14.56
C MET A 137 -12.02 13.22 13.91
N LEU A 138 -11.38 14.39 14.06
CA LEU A 138 -10.02 14.64 13.56
C LEU A 138 -9.01 13.63 14.11
N LYS A 139 -9.05 13.38 15.43
CA LYS A 139 -8.16 12.39 16.08
C LYS A 139 -8.40 10.97 15.57
N ALA A 140 -9.66 10.56 15.42
CA ALA A 140 -10.00 9.24 14.93
C ALA A 140 -9.51 9.02 13.49
N ASN A 141 -9.67 10.03 12.64
CA ASN A 141 -9.15 10.00 11.28
C ASN A 141 -7.61 9.97 11.27
N LEU A 142 -6.93 10.84 12.00
CA LEU A 142 -5.46 10.83 12.10
C LEU A 142 -4.92 9.47 12.60
N VAL A 143 -5.58 8.83 13.54
CA VAL A 143 -5.18 7.48 14.00
C VAL A 143 -5.28 6.48 12.86
N ALA A 144 -6.31 6.55 12.05
CA ALA A 144 -6.48 5.63 10.94
C ALA A 144 -5.48 5.86 9.82
N GLU A 145 -5.18 7.13 9.46
CA GLU A 145 -4.10 7.42 8.50
C GLU A 145 -2.76 6.84 8.98
N ARG A 146 -2.43 7.03 10.25
CA ARG A 146 -1.20 6.46 10.82
C ARG A 146 -1.16 4.93 10.77
N VAL A 147 -2.30 4.27 10.95
CA VAL A 147 -2.42 2.81 10.78
C VAL A 147 -2.23 2.41 9.33
N ALA A 148 -2.82 3.14 8.39
CA ALA A 148 -2.65 2.91 6.95
C ALA A 148 -1.18 3.11 6.53
N ILE A 149 -0.55 4.21 6.94
CA ILE A 149 0.89 4.49 6.70
C ILE A 149 1.77 3.32 7.15
N GLU A 150 1.56 2.81 8.37
CA GLU A 150 2.33 1.68 8.89
C GLU A 150 2.06 0.41 8.10
N ALA A 151 0.79 0.10 7.77
CA ALA A 151 0.42 -1.06 6.99
C ALA A 151 1.03 -1.03 5.58
N TYR A 152 0.92 0.08 4.86
CA TYR A 152 1.52 0.25 3.55
C TYR A 152 3.05 0.17 3.59
N SER A 153 3.69 0.78 4.59
CA SER A 153 5.14 0.69 4.77
C SER A 153 5.61 -0.76 4.96
N GLN A 154 4.90 -1.55 5.75
CA GLN A 154 5.20 -2.97 5.94
C GLN A 154 4.97 -3.78 4.67
N MET A 155 3.87 -3.54 3.95
CA MET A 155 3.59 -4.24 2.69
C MET A 155 4.66 -3.95 1.63
N ILE A 156 5.09 -2.70 1.49
CA ILE A 156 6.17 -2.30 0.58
C ILE A 156 7.46 -3.07 0.91
N ALA A 157 7.80 -3.18 2.21
CA ALA A 157 8.98 -3.93 2.65
C ALA A 157 8.85 -5.44 2.37
N LEU A 158 7.68 -6.04 2.59
CA LEU A 158 7.40 -7.45 2.31
C LEU A 158 7.46 -7.79 0.81
N ILE A 159 6.90 -6.94 -0.03
CA ILE A 159 6.88 -7.09 -1.48
C ILE A 159 8.29 -6.89 -2.04
N GLY A 160 9.02 -5.86 -1.60
CA GLY A 160 10.37 -5.58 -2.04
C GLY A 160 10.47 -5.57 -3.57
N ASP A 161 11.38 -6.37 -4.12
CA ASP A 161 11.62 -6.47 -5.57
C ASP A 161 10.79 -7.55 -6.28
N LYS A 162 9.88 -8.23 -5.54
CA LYS A 162 9.08 -9.35 -6.08
C LYS A 162 7.99 -8.89 -7.05
N ASP A 163 7.41 -7.71 -6.82
CA ASP A 163 6.35 -7.14 -7.63
C ASP A 163 6.46 -5.62 -7.67
N SER A 164 7.21 -5.12 -8.63
CA SER A 164 7.47 -3.68 -8.81
C SER A 164 6.21 -2.87 -9.12
N THR A 165 5.19 -3.48 -9.75
CA THR A 165 3.93 -2.81 -10.08
C THR A 165 3.07 -2.60 -8.84
N THR A 166 2.89 -3.66 -8.04
CA THR A 166 2.17 -3.55 -6.75
C THR A 166 2.91 -2.64 -5.79
N ARG A 167 4.24 -2.77 -5.68
CA ARG A 167 5.05 -1.91 -4.83
C ARG A 167 4.87 -0.43 -5.17
N ARG A 168 4.93 -0.05 -6.45
CA ARG A 168 4.70 1.34 -6.88
C ARG A 168 3.31 1.84 -6.52
N LEU A 169 2.27 1.01 -6.74
CA LEU A 169 0.91 1.35 -6.34
C LEU A 169 0.82 1.68 -4.85
N LEU A 170 1.46 0.86 -4.00
CA LEU A 170 1.46 1.06 -2.54
C LEU A 170 2.31 2.27 -2.12
N GLU A 171 3.41 2.54 -2.83
CA GLU A 171 4.25 3.74 -2.61
C GLU A 171 3.47 5.02 -2.94
N ASP A 172 2.68 5.03 -4.01
CA ASP A 172 1.83 6.18 -4.38
C ASP A 172 0.74 6.41 -3.32
N ILE A 173 0.02 5.35 -2.90
CA ILE A 173 -1.01 5.46 -1.85
C ILE A 173 -0.38 5.92 -0.53
N LEU A 174 0.76 5.35 -0.13
CA LEU A 174 1.47 5.75 1.08
C LEU A 174 1.79 7.25 1.11
N ALA A 175 2.14 7.83 -0.03
CA ALA A 175 2.41 9.27 -0.12
C ALA A 175 1.15 10.10 0.15
N ASP A 176 -0.01 9.68 -0.40
CA ASP A 176 -1.30 10.32 -0.18
C ASP A 176 -1.72 10.22 1.31
N GLU A 177 -1.57 9.04 1.96
CA GLU A 177 -1.86 8.84 3.39
C GLU A 177 -0.99 9.72 4.31
N GLN A 178 0.28 9.92 3.93
CA GLN A 178 1.18 10.81 4.66
C GLN A 178 0.75 12.27 4.56
N GLU A 179 0.25 12.72 3.40
CA GLU A 179 -0.31 14.05 3.20
C GLU A 179 -1.57 14.23 4.05
N HIS A 180 -2.54 13.30 3.98
CA HIS A 180 -3.74 13.31 4.81
C HIS A 180 -3.42 13.38 6.31
N ALA A 181 -2.43 12.62 6.77
CA ALA A 181 -2.03 12.64 8.18
C ALA A 181 -1.46 13.99 8.62
N GLU A 182 -0.66 14.67 7.79
CA GLU A 182 -0.13 16.02 8.10
C GLU A 182 -1.27 17.05 8.12
N GLU A 183 -2.20 17.03 7.17
CA GLU A 183 -3.36 17.93 7.11
C GLU A 183 -4.23 17.80 8.37
N LEU A 184 -4.57 16.56 8.77
CA LEU A 184 -5.34 16.31 9.99
C LEU A 184 -4.62 16.75 11.25
N LYS A 185 -3.31 16.58 11.32
CA LYS A 185 -2.47 17.02 12.43
C LYS A 185 -2.47 18.54 12.54
N ASP A 186 -2.40 19.25 11.40
CA ASP A 186 -2.44 20.71 11.36
C ASP A 186 -3.78 21.25 11.86
N TRP A 187 -4.90 20.65 11.43
CA TRP A 187 -6.24 20.97 11.97
C TRP A 187 -6.39 20.70 13.49
N LEU A 188 -5.61 19.79 14.05
CA LEU A 188 -5.62 19.51 15.49
C LEU A 188 -4.80 20.51 16.31
N ALA A 189 -3.87 21.22 15.67
CA ALA A 189 -3.02 22.22 16.31
C ALA A 189 -3.73 23.58 16.48
N ASP A 190 -4.76 23.85 15.66
CA ASP A 190 -5.61 25.03 15.69
C ASP A 190 -6.74 24.89 16.72
#